data_a018038fe6ace69db6d28b07be05d84a
#
_entry.id   a018038fe6ace69db6d28b07be05d84a
#
_cell.length_a   1.000
_cell.length_b   1.000
_cell.length_c   1.000
_cell.angle_alpha   90.00
_cell.angle_beta   90.00
_cell.angle_gamma   90.00
#
_symmetry.space_group_name_H-M   'P 1'
#
loop_
_entity.id
_entity.type
_entity.pdbx_description
1 polymer ?
#
loop_
_entity_poly.entity_id
_entity_poly.type
_entity_poly.pdbx_seq_one_letter_code
_entity_poly.pdbx_strand_id
1 'polypeptide(L)'
;MKKKLGLGSGVAICVGLIVATSCLVSLGTGMGSIGRWFIIPLFAVMVLNWFIGISFAELNGLMPRVQGGTGQYLLAGMGPLPSLIGNLSAYVITEILSMTAEITLCGLVLKGLFLPHVDNRIISIIIMALFLVINLFGVDIFSKVQNIVVFLLIGSMVLIGLIGVCKLGISSNVVDYAANAPTFEQIGGFKGLCSYAALAFWLFIGVEFIIPVAKDLKNPRRDVLLSMTIGLVLLFFVQSILGIGMTNYVSLDILANDPAGTPHMTYATNLLGNAGRIWMG
;
A
#
# COMPACT_ATOMS: atom_id res chain seq x y z
N MET A 1 15.84 -13.88 26.52
CA MET A 1 15.67 -12.47 26.12
C MET A 1 15.15 -12.44 24.69
N LYS A 2 13.92 -11.95 24.44
CA LYS A 2 13.45 -11.73 23.06
C LYS A 2 14.38 -10.74 22.36
N LYS A 3 14.84 -11.06 21.14
CA LYS A 3 15.62 -10.13 20.31
C LYS A 3 14.78 -8.91 20.04
N LYS A 4 15.22 -7.72 20.45
CA LYS A 4 14.55 -6.46 20.14
C LYS A 4 14.72 -6.13 18.65
N LEU A 5 13.64 -5.69 18.04
CA LEU A 5 13.59 -5.29 16.63
C LEU A 5 14.42 -4.03 16.39
N GLY A 6 15.23 -4.03 15.33
CA GLY A 6 15.96 -2.84 14.89
C GLY A 6 15.10 -1.89 14.06
N LEU A 7 15.64 -0.70 13.77
CA LEU A 7 14.99 0.31 12.93
C LEU A 7 14.55 -0.24 11.56
N GLY A 8 15.42 -1.02 10.89
CA GLY A 8 15.09 -1.64 9.60
C GLY A 8 13.86 -2.55 9.66
N SER A 9 13.69 -3.33 10.75
CA SER A 9 12.49 -4.13 10.97
C SER A 9 11.26 -3.25 11.20
N GLY A 10 11.41 -2.12 11.91
CA GLY A 10 10.34 -1.15 12.08
C GLY A 10 9.87 -0.56 10.75
N VAL A 11 10.81 -0.16 9.89
CA VAL A 11 10.49 0.32 8.52
C VAL A 11 9.80 -0.77 7.70
N ALA A 12 10.29 -2.01 7.73
CA ALA A 12 9.67 -3.12 7.02
C ALA A 12 8.24 -3.41 7.50
N ILE A 13 7.98 -3.28 8.81
CA ILE A 13 6.63 -3.41 9.37
C ILE A 13 5.72 -2.28 8.85
N CYS A 14 6.15 -1.01 8.92
CA CYS A 14 5.38 0.12 8.41
C CYS A 14 5.03 -0.07 6.93
N VAL A 15 6.03 -0.35 6.10
CA VAL A 15 5.86 -0.51 4.65
C VAL A 15 4.98 -1.70 4.32
N GLY A 16 5.21 -2.84 4.99
CA GLY A 16 4.48 -4.08 4.71
C GLY A 16 3.02 -4.08 5.16
N LEU A 17 2.67 -3.20 6.10
CA LEU A 17 1.28 -3.01 6.52
C LEU A 17 0.50 -2.02 5.64
N ILE A 18 1.22 -1.16 4.90
CA ILE A 18 0.61 -0.18 4.00
C ILE A 18 0.41 -0.77 2.60
N VAL A 19 1.42 -1.49 2.07
CA VAL A 19 1.36 -1.97 0.68
C VAL A 19 0.51 -3.22 0.57
N ALA A 20 -0.59 -3.08 -0.13
CA ALA A 20 -1.53 -4.14 -0.46
C ALA A 20 -1.85 -4.13 -1.96
N THR A 21 -2.52 -5.15 -2.47
CA THR A 21 -2.92 -5.23 -3.89
C THR A 21 -3.79 -4.05 -4.31
N SER A 22 -4.70 -3.61 -3.43
CA SER A 22 -5.54 -2.44 -3.66
C SER A 22 -4.75 -1.14 -3.86
N CYS A 23 -3.58 -1.00 -3.22
CA CYS A 23 -2.69 0.13 -3.43
C CYS A 23 -2.18 0.17 -4.88
N LEU A 24 -1.82 -0.97 -5.47
CA LEU A 24 -1.38 -1.07 -6.86
C LEU A 24 -2.51 -0.72 -7.84
N VAL A 25 -3.72 -1.18 -7.55
CA VAL A 25 -4.94 -0.83 -8.31
C VAL A 25 -5.21 0.66 -8.21
N SER A 26 -5.22 1.21 -7.00
CA SER A 26 -5.47 2.64 -6.75
C SER A 26 -4.42 3.54 -7.40
N LEU A 27 -3.15 3.12 -7.38
CA LEU A 27 -2.07 3.83 -8.07
C LEU A 27 -2.33 3.88 -9.59
N GLY A 28 -2.67 2.74 -10.19
CA GLY A 28 -3.00 2.66 -11.61
C GLY A 28 -4.20 3.53 -11.97
N THR A 29 -5.28 3.44 -11.20
CA THR A 29 -6.48 4.27 -11.38
C THR A 29 -6.18 5.77 -11.25
N GLY A 30 -5.41 6.17 -10.25
CA GLY A 30 -5.03 7.57 -10.05
C GLY A 30 -4.16 8.11 -11.19
N MET A 31 -3.14 7.33 -11.60
CA MET A 31 -2.30 7.67 -12.75
C MET A 31 -3.06 7.67 -14.07
N GLY A 32 -4.04 6.80 -14.24
CA GLY A 32 -4.91 6.76 -15.41
C GLY A 32 -5.82 7.97 -15.49
N SER A 33 -6.42 8.34 -14.37
CA SER A 33 -7.44 9.39 -14.31
C SER A 33 -6.90 10.80 -14.52
N ILE A 34 -5.78 11.14 -13.91
CA ILE A 34 -5.18 12.50 -13.99
C ILE A 34 -3.72 12.49 -14.44
N GLY A 35 -3.23 11.38 -14.97
CA GLY A 35 -1.86 11.25 -15.42
C GLY A 35 -0.86 11.44 -14.27
N ARG A 36 0.34 11.94 -14.60
CA ARG A 36 1.41 12.18 -13.61
C ARG A 36 1.10 13.32 -12.64
N TRP A 37 0.03 14.08 -12.86
CA TRP A 37 -0.47 15.03 -11.86
C TRP A 37 -0.85 14.34 -10.55
N PHE A 38 -1.14 13.02 -10.57
CA PHE A 38 -1.43 12.24 -9.37
C PHE A 38 -0.28 12.23 -8.34
N ILE A 39 0.97 12.49 -8.76
CA ILE A 39 2.11 12.59 -7.85
C ILE A 39 1.95 13.76 -6.86
N ILE A 40 1.22 14.84 -7.24
CA ILE A 40 0.98 15.98 -6.35
C ILE A 40 0.09 15.58 -5.16
N PRO A 41 -1.12 15.01 -5.33
CA PRO A 41 -1.88 14.52 -4.19
C PRO A 41 -1.17 13.40 -3.43
N LEU A 42 -0.38 12.51 -4.08
CA LEU A 42 0.46 11.54 -3.37
C LEU A 42 1.42 12.22 -2.40
N PHE A 43 2.14 13.25 -2.85
CA PHE A 43 3.06 14.01 -2.00
C PHE A 43 2.33 14.72 -0.86
N ALA A 44 1.24 15.42 -1.16
CA ALA A 44 0.45 16.13 -0.15
C ALA A 44 -0.07 15.19 0.94
N VAL A 45 -0.57 14.03 0.53
CA VAL A 45 -1.10 13.02 1.46
C VAL A 45 0.03 12.33 2.24
N MET A 46 1.19 12.07 1.64
CA MET A 46 2.36 11.60 2.39
C MET A 46 2.70 12.56 3.53
N VAL A 47 2.72 13.87 3.27
CA VAL A 47 2.98 14.90 4.29
C VAL A 47 1.90 14.90 5.38
N LEU A 48 0.62 14.76 5.02
CA LEU A 48 -0.47 14.64 6.00
C LEU A 48 -0.30 13.41 6.88
N ASN A 49 -0.01 12.24 6.29
CA ASN A 49 0.26 11.02 7.05
C ASN A 49 1.52 11.14 7.92
N TRP A 50 2.52 11.91 7.51
CA TRP A 50 3.69 12.20 8.33
C TRP A 50 3.34 12.99 9.59
N PHE A 51 2.46 13.99 9.51
CA PHE A 51 1.94 14.70 10.69
C PHE A 51 1.14 13.77 11.61
N ILE A 52 0.31 12.88 11.05
CA ILE A 52 -0.37 11.84 11.82
C ILE A 52 0.66 10.95 12.53
N GLY A 53 1.69 10.51 11.83
CA GLY A 53 2.79 9.72 12.37
C GLY A 53 3.53 10.40 13.53
N ILE A 54 3.82 11.70 13.43
CA ILE A 54 4.40 12.50 14.51
C ILE A 54 3.49 12.47 15.74
N SER A 55 2.19 12.71 15.57
CA SER A 55 1.22 12.70 16.67
C SER A 55 1.18 11.34 17.38
N PHE A 56 1.18 10.24 16.64
CA PHE A 56 1.25 8.90 17.23
C PHE A 56 2.58 8.61 17.92
N ALA A 57 3.70 9.07 17.37
CA ALA A 57 5.01 8.92 17.99
C ALA A 57 5.11 9.69 19.32
N GLU A 58 4.54 10.89 19.38
CA GLU A 58 4.45 11.68 20.62
C GLU A 58 3.58 10.99 21.66
N LEU A 59 2.39 10.52 21.29
CA LEU A 59 1.49 9.76 22.17
C LEU A 59 2.17 8.50 22.72
N ASN A 60 2.91 7.76 21.87
CA ASN A 60 3.71 6.63 22.33
C ASN A 60 4.82 7.04 23.29
N GLY A 61 5.42 8.21 23.11
CA GLY A 61 6.43 8.76 24.00
C GLY A 61 5.87 9.18 25.37
N LEU A 62 4.65 9.73 25.38
CA LEU A 62 3.94 10.16 26.59
C LEU A 62 3.36 8.98 27.37
N MET A 63 2.93 7.94 26.68
CA MET A 63 2.26 6.77 27.26
C MET A 63 2.99 5.45 26.97
N PRO A 64 4.27 5.30 27.34
CA PRO A 64 5.12 4.17 26.92
C PRO A 64 4.72 2.82 27.53
N ARG A 65 3.87 2.81 28.56
CA ARG A 65 3.36 1.59 29.22
C ARG A 65 2.02 1.13 28.70
N VAL A 66 1.36 1.95 27.87
CA VAL A 66 0.04 1.62 27.31
C VAL A 66 0.21 0.53 26.26
N GLN A 67 -0.56 -0.54 26.42
CA GLN A 67 -0.65 -1.65 25.47
C GLN A 67 -2.05 -1.67 24.90
N GLY A 68 -2.20 -1.65 23.58
CA GLY A 68 -3.51 -1.63 22.93
C GLY A 68 -3.62 -0.61 21.80
N GLY A 69 -2.49 -0.02 21.42
CA GLY A 69 -2.39 0.84 20.25
C GLY A 69 -3.24 2.12 20.35
N THR A 70 -3.74 2.55 19.21
CA THR A 70 -4.48 3.81 19.04
C THR A 70 -5.75 3.91 19.89
N GLY A 71 -6.41 2.77 20.14
CA GLY A 71 -7.62 2.74 20.98
C GLY A 71 -7.40 3.18 22.42
N GLN A 72 -6.24 2.89 22.97
CA GLN A 72 -5.90 3.33 24.33
C GLN A 72 -5.57 4.83 24.39
N TYR A 73 -5.03 5.39 23.31
CA TYR A 73 -4.82 6.84 23.23
C TYR A 73 -6.15 7.59 23.18
N LEU A 74 -7.12 7.07 22.41
CA LEU A 74 -8.49 7.60 22.40
C LEU A 74 -9.15 7.49 23.78
N LEU A 75 -8.98 6.34 24.46
CA LEU A 75 -9.51 6.14 25.81
C LEU A 75 -8.96 7.15 26.82
N ALA A 76 -7.65 7.38 26.79
CA ALA A 76 -6.98 8.31 27.69
C ALA A 76 -7.32 9.79 27.42
N GLY A 77 -7.50 10.16 26.13
CA GLY A 77 -7.73 11.55 25.73
C GLY A 77 -9.20 11.95 25.65
N MET A 78 -10.09 11.04 25.25
CA MET A 78 -11.49 11.35 24.92
C MET A 78 -12.51 10.52 25.72
N GLY A 79 -12.05 9.54 26.50
CA GLY A 79 -12.90 8.68 27.30
C GLY A 79 -13.43 7.44 26.59
N PRO A 80 -14.28 6.63 27.29
CA PRO A 80 -14.62 5.28 26.84
C PRO A 80 -15.51 5.25 25.59
N LEU A 81 -16.48 6.15 25.46
CA LEU A 81 -17.42 6.12 24.34
C LEU A 81 -16.74 6.46 22.99
N PRO A 82 -15.99 7.57 22.85
CA PRO A 82 -15.25 7.84 21.63
C PRO A 82 -14.20 6.75 21.32
N SER A 83 -13.55 6.19 22.34
CA SER A 83 -12.61 5.07 22.15
C SER A 83 -13.30 3.83 21.59
N LEU A 84 -14.47 3.46 22.11
CA LEU A 84 -15.25 2.33 21.61
C LEU A 84 -15.68 2.53 20.16
N ILE A 85 -16.25 3.69 19.84
CA ILE A 85 -16.70 4.02 18.49
C ILE A 85 -15.50 4.01 17.52
N GLY A 86 -14.39 4.66 17.88
CA GLY A 86 -13.19 4.73 17.06
C GLY A 86 -12.58 3.34 16.80
N ASN A 87 -12.49 2.49 17.83
CA ASN A 87 -11.98 1.14 17.66
C ASN A 87 -12.89 0.25 16.81
N LEU A 88 -14.20 0.29 17.03
CA LEU A 88 -15.14 -0.46 16.21
C LEU A 88 -15.10 -0.02 14.76
N SER A 89 -15.04 1.29 14.51
CA SER A 89 -14.98 1.81 13.14
C SER A 89 -13.66 1.47 12.45
N ALA A 90 -12.53 1.75 13.09
CA ALA A 90 -11.21 1.61 12.46
C ALA A 90 -10.71 0.17 12.39
N TYR A 91 -10.89 -0.64 13.45
CA TYR A 91 -10.28 -1.96 13.55
C TYR A 91 -11.27 -3.12 13.36
N VAL A 92 -12.57 -2.88 13.34
CA VAL A 92 -13.53 -3.95 13.08
C VAL A 92 -14.20 -3.73 11.73
N ILE A 93 -14.90 -2.61 11.55
CA ILE A 93 -15.68 -2.39 10.32
C ILE A 93 -14.74 -2.16 9.13
N THR A 94 -13.77 -1.26 9.26
CA THR A 94 -12.82 -0.96 8.18
C THR A 94 -11.99 -2.18 7.79
N GLU A 95 -11.50 -2.95 8.79
CA GLU A 95 -10.70 -4.14 8.51
C GLU A 95 -11.51 -5.25 7.85
N ILE A 96 -12.76 -5.49 8.26
CA ILE A 96 -13.62 -6.46 7.59
C ILE A 96 -13.83 -6.11 6.12
N LEU A 97 -14.08 -4.82 5.84
CA LEU A 97 -14.32 -4.35 4.47
C LEU A 97 -13.03 -4.39 3.62
N SER A 98 -11.91 -3.88 4.16
CA SER A 98 -10.64 -3.85 3.44
C SER A 98 -10.08 -5.25 3.19
N MET A 99 -10.10 -6.14 4.18
CA MET A 99 -9.66 -7.52 4.01
C MET A 99 -10.49 -8.28 2.98
N THR A 100 -11.81 -8.05 2.96
CA THR A 100 -12.68 -8.64 1.93
C THR A 100 -12.30 -8.18 0.54
N ALA A 101 -12.01 -6.88 0.36
CA ALA A 101 -11.54 -6.33 -0.91
C ALA A 101 -10.18 -6.93 -1.31
N GLU A 102 -9.20 -6.95 -0.40
CA GLU A 102 -7.85 -7.47 -0.67
C GLU A 102 -7.88 -8.96 -1.06
N ILE A 103 -8.59 -9.80 -0.29
CA ILE A 103 -8.69 -11.23 -0.60
C ILE A 103 -9.39 -11.45 -1.95
N THR A 104 -10.38 -10.62 -2.28
CA THR A 104 -11.07 -10.69 -3.58
C THR A 104 -10.12 -10.32 -4.72
N LEU A 105 -9.31 -9.26 -4.56
CA LEU A 105 -8.30 -8.86 -5.54
C LEU A 105 -7.22 -9.94 -5.70
N CYS A 106 -6.70 -10.49 -4.61
CA CYS A 106 -5.77 -11.62 -4.68
C CYS A 106 -6.37 -12.82 -5.44
N GLY A 107 -7.65 -13.12 -5.19
CA GLY A 107 -8.36 -14.16 -5.89
C GLY A 107 -8.48 -13.88 -7.40
N LEU A 108 -8.75 -12.63 -7.80
CA LEU A 108 -8.79 -12.22 -9.21
C LEU A 108 -7.44 -12.37 -9.90
N VAL A 109 -6.37 -11.99 -9.23
CA VAL A 109 -4.99 -12.14 -9.73
C VAL A 109 -4.67 -13.61 -9.96
N LEU A 110 -4.88 -14.48 -8.97
CA LEU A 110 -4.61 -15.91 -9.07
C LEU A 110 -5.50 -16.61 -10.10
N LYS A 111 -6.78 -16.21 -10.20
CA LYS A 111 -7.67 -16.67 -11.27
C LYS A 111 -7.11 -16.32 -12.64
N GLY A 112 -6.70 -15.06 -12.82
CA GLY A 112 -6.15 -14.60 -14.10
C GLY A 112 -4.84 -15.28 -14.49
N LEU A 113 -4.02 -15.69 -13.51
CA LEU A 113 -2.72 -16.32 -13.77
C LEU A 113 -2.78 -17.83 -13.94
N PHE A 114 -3.47 -18.53 -13.03
CA PHE A 114 -3.33 -19.98 -12.88
C PHE A 114 -4.64 -20.76 -12.96
N LEU A 115 -5.77 -20.15 -12.62
CA LEU A 115 -7.03 -20.84 -12.38
C LEU A 115 -8.21 -20.21 -13.13
N PRO A 116 -8.14 -20.03 -14.47
CA PRO A 116 -9.13 -19.26 -15.23
C PRO A 116 -10.56 -19.83 -15.15
N HIS A 117 -10.69 -21.12 -14.88
CA HIS A 117 -11.98 -21.83 -14.82
C HIS A 117 -12.56 -21.93 -13.40
N VAL A 118 -11.83 -21.49 -12.37
CA VAL A 118 -12.30 -21.55 -10.99
C VAL A 118 -13.00 -20.24 -10.62
N ASP A 119 -14.11 -20.34 -9.88
CA ASP A 119 -14.80 -19.15 -9.38
C ASP A 119 -13.89 -18.39 -8.41
N ASN A 120 -13.81 -17.06 -8.57
CA ASN A 120 -13.01 -16.18 -7.73
C ASN A 120 -13.32 -16.34 -6.24
N ARG A 121 -14.59 -16.56 -5.88
CA ARG A 121 -15.02 -16.72 -4.49
C ARG A 121 -14.38 -17.94 -3.84
N ILE A 122 -14.25 -19.04 -4.57
CA ILE A 122 -13.61 -20.27 -4.06
C ILE A 122 -12.14 -20.01 -3.79
N ILE A 123 -11.44 -19.36 -4.73
CA ILE A 123 -10.03 -19.00 -4.57
C ILE A 123 -9.85 -18.10 -3.33
N SER A 124 -10.68 -17.07 -3.21
CA SER A 124 -10.64 -16.12 -2.09
C SER A 124 -10.87 -16.81 -0.73
N ILE A 125 -11.82 -17.75 -0.65
CA ILE A 125 -12.09 -18.52 0.59
C ILE A 125 -10.88 -19.41 0.93
N ILE A 126 -10.25 -20.05 -0.04
CA ILE A 126 -9.07 -20.88 0.18
C ILE A 126 -7.90 -20.04 0.70
N ILE A 127 -7.66 -18.86 0.10
CA ILE A 127 -6.62 -17.92 0.55
C ILE A 127 -6.89 -17.50 2.01
N MET A 128 -8.13 -17.13 2.33
CA MET A 128 -8.51 -16.72 3.68
C MET A 128 -8.28 -17.85 4.68
N ALA A 129 -8.69 -19.08 4.34
CA ALA A 129 -8.47 -20.25 5.18
C ALA A 129 -6.98 -20.54 5.41
N LEU A 130 -6.15 -20.39 4.36
CA LEU A 130 -4.70 -20.54 4.45
C LEU A 130 -4.08 -19.51 5.42
N PHE A 131 -4.44 -18.25 5.30
CA PHE A 131 -3.96 -17.21 6.20
C PHE A 131 -4.45 -17.39 7.63
N LEU A 132 -5.68 -17.86 7.83
CA LEU A 132 -6.20 -18.24 9.16
C LEU A 132 -5.31 -19.31 9.79
N VAL A 133 -5.04 -20.39 9.06
CA VAL A 133 -4.18 -21.49 9.53
C VAL A 133 -2.78 -20.97 9.87
N ILE A 134 -2.15 -20.14 9.01
CA ILE A 134 -0.83 -19.57 9.27
C ILE A 134 -0.83 -18.72 10.56
N ASN A 135 -1.88 -17.95 10.79
CA ASN A 135 -2.01 -17.15 12.01
C ASN A 135 -2.12 -17.99 13.29
N LEU A 136 -2.70 -19.19 13.20
CA LEU A 136 -2.77 -20.11 14.35
C LEU A 136 -1.40 -20.64 14.79
N PHE A 137 -0.40 -20.65 13.90
CA PHE A 137 0.98 -21.07 14.24
C PHE A 137 1.80 -19.99 14.99
N GLY A 138 1.26 -18.79 15.16
CA GLY A 138 1.83 -17.75 16.01
C GLY A 138 2.63 -16.66 15.29
N VAL A 139 2.83 -15.56 16.02
CA VAL A 139 3.35 -14.28 15.52
C VAL A 139 4.82 -14.35 15.03
N ASP A 140 5.63 -15.26 15.56
CA ASP A 140 7.06 -15.35 15.21
C ASP A 140 7.28 -15.87 13.79
N ILE A 141 6.44 -16.79 13.32
CA ILE A 141 6.48 -17.32 11.95
C ILE A 141 5.94 -16.27 10.98
N PHE A 142 4.83 -15.64 11.34
CA PHE A 142 4.22 -14.57 10.56
C PHE A 142 5.22 -13.44 10.28
N SER A 143 5.91 -12.94 11.31
CA SER A 143 6.85 -11.82 11.16
C SER A 143 8.05 -12.11 10.24
N LYS A 144 8.55 -13.36 10.24
CA LYS A 144 9.63 -13.77 9.32
C LYS A 144 9.14 -13.82 7.88
N VAL A 145 7.97 -14.42 7.64
CA VAL A 145 7.37 -14.49 6.31
C VAL A 145 7.08 -13.09 5.79
N GLN A 146 6.48 -12.24 6.61
CA GLN A 146 6.18 -10.86 6.25
C GLN A 146 7.43 -10.07 5.82
N ASN A 147 8.53 -10.16 6.57
CA ASN A 147 9.76 -9.45 6.21
C ASN A 147 10.32 -9.86 4.83
N ILE A 148 10.27 -11.16 4.51
CA ILE A 148 10.73 -11.68 3.21
C ILE A 148 9.79 -11.18 2.10
N VAL A 149 8.48 -11.32 2.29
CA VAL A 149 7.47 -10.91 1.31
C VAL A 149 7.55 -9.41 1.03
N VAL A 150 7.65 -8.58 2.08
CA VAL A 150 7.77 -7.12 1.93
C VAL A 150 9.04 -6.72 1.18
N PHE A 151 10.18 -7.36 1.51
CA PHE A 151 11.43 -7.09 0.80
C PHE A 151 11.32 -7.43 -0.69
N LEU A 152 10.75 -8.59 -1.03
CA LEU A 152 10.53 -9.01 -2.40
C LEU A 152 9.54 -8.08 -3.12
N LEU A 153 8.44 -7.70 -2.46
CA LEU A 153 7.41 -6.81 -3.01
C LEU A 153 7.98 -5.44 -3.35
N ILE A 154 8.64 -4.78 -2.39
CA ILE A 154 9.23 -3.45 -2.61
C ILE A 154 10.35 -3.51 -3.64
N GLY A 155 11.21 -4.52 -3.57
CA GLY A 155 12.25 -4.75 -4.56
C GLY A 155 11.68 -4.93 -5.97
N SER A 156 10.60 -5.69 -6.11
CA SER A 156 9.88 -5.90 -7.37
C SER A 156 9.26 -4.59 -7.89
N MET A 157 8.58 -3.84 -7.02
CA MET A 157 7.98 -2.55 -7.40
C MET A 157 9.02 -1.55 -7.90
N VAL A 158 10.15 -1.44 -7.20
CA VAL A 158 11.27 -0.57 -7.60
C VAL A 158 11.85 -1.03 -8.94
N LEU A 159 12.15 -2.31 -9.08
CA LEU A 159 12.79 -2.85 -10.28
C LEU A 159 11.87 -2.69 -11.52
N ILE A 160 10.63 -3.12 -11.42
CA ILE A 160 9.65 -2.98 -12.50
C ILE A 160 9.36 -1.51 -12.80
N GLY A 161 9.28 -0.67 -11.77
CA GLY A 161 9.12 0.76 -11.93
C GLY A 161 10.30 1.41 -12.67
N LEU A 162 11.55 1.10 -12.29
CA LEU A 162 12.75 1.62 -12.95
C LEU A 162 12.86 1.14 -14.40
N ILE A 163 12.60 -0.14 -14.69
CA ILE A 163 12.55 -0.66 -16.07
C ILE A 163 11.55 0.16 -16.89
N GLY A 164 10.36 0.44 -16.34
CA GLY A 164 9.33 1.22 -17.01
C GLY A 164 9.69 2.70 -17.20
N VAL A 165 10.29 3.35 -16.21
CA VAL A 165 10.74 4.74 -16.30
C VAL A 165 11.85 4.88 -17.33
N CYS A 166 12.82 3.98 -17.32
CA CYS A 166 13.94 3.96 -18.27
C CYS A 166 13.55 3.43 -19.67
N LYS A 167 12.30 3.00 -19.86
CA LYS A 167 11.79 2.42 -21.12
C LYS A 167 12.60 1.22 -21.62
N LEU A 168 13.07 0.38 -20.68
CA LEU A 168 13.90 -0.80 -20.96
C LEU A 168 13.07 -2.07 -21.22
N GLY A 169 11.74 -1.97 -21.22
CA GLY A 169 10.84 -3.08 -21.54
C GLY A 169 10.67 -3.28 -23.05
N ILE A 170 9.59 -3.98 -23.43
CA ILE A 170 9.27 -4.25 -24.83
C ILE A 170 8.98 -2.92 -25.55
N SER A 171 9.86 -2.52 -26.45
CA SER A 171 9.82 -1.21 -27.10
C SER A 171 8.57 -0.96 -27.95
N SER A 172 7.97 -2.03 -28.50
CA SER A 172 6.72 -1.94 -29.28
C SER A 172 5.50 -1.49 -28.45
N ASN A 173 5.58 -1.61 -27.12
CA ASN A 173 4.48 -1.29 -26.21
C ASN A 173 4.67 0.06 -25.51
N VAL A 174 5.72 0.82 -25.84
CA VAL A 174 5.95 2.13 -25.25
C VAL A 174 4.89 3.13 -25.74
N VAL A 175 4.21 3.75 -24.80
CA VAL A 175 3.22 4.80 -25.04
C VAL A 175 3.91 6.17 -25.00
N ASP A 176 3.58 7.03 -25.99
CA ASP A 176 4.01 8.43 -25.92
C ASP A 176 3.11 9.19 -24.92
N TYR A 177 3.55 9.20 -23.68
CA TYR A 177 2.85 9.93 -22.64
C TYR A 177 2.77 11.43 -22.91
N ALA A 178 3.82 12.02 -23.51
CA ALA A 178 3.88 13.48 -23.73
C ALA A 178 2.79 13.96 -24.70
N ALA A 179 2.48 13.12 -25.72
CA ALA A 179 1.40 13.41 -26.66
C ALA A 179 -0.01 13.30 -26.06
N ASN A 180 -0.15 12.50 -24.98
CA ASN A 180 -1.44 12.18 -24.35
C ASN A 180 -1.56 12.74 -22.92
N ALA A 181 -0.59 13.52 -22.45
CA ALA A 181 -0.58 14.05 -21.10
C ALA A 181 -1.72 15.04 -20.90
N PRO A 182 -2.59 14.88 -19.89
CA PRO A 182 -3.65 15.83 -19.63
C PRO A 182 -3.07 17.16 -19.13
N THR A 183 -3.65 18.26 -19.56
CA THR A 183 -3.30 19.59 -19.04
C THR A 183 -3.92 19.80 -17.65
N PHE A 184 -3.42 20.80 -16.92
CA PHE A 184 -3.95 21.12 -15.59
C PHE A 184 -5.44 21.49 -15.62
N GLU A 185 -5.91 22.13 -16.69
CA GLU A 185 -7.31 22.46 -16.88
C GLU A 185 -8.17 21.20 -17.15
N GLN A 186 -7.66 20.28 -17.97
CA GLN A 186 -8.38 19.04 -18.30
C GLN A 186 -8.59 18.13 -17.09
N ILE A 187 -7.68 18.11 -16.12
CA ILE A 187 -7.89 17.37 -14.87
C ILE A 187 -8.82 18.09 -13.89
N GLY A 188 -9.36 19.25 -14.23
CA GLY A 188 -10.21 20.09 -13.36
C GLY A 188 -9.43 20.97 -12.39
N GLY A 189 -8.16 21.27 -12.69
CA GLY A 189 -7.31 22.15 -11.91
C GLY A 189 -7.10 21.67 -10.47
N PHE A 190 -7.06 22.60 -9.52
CA PHE A 190 -6.86 22.27 -8.11
C PHE A 190 -8.01 21.41 -7.53
N LYS A 191 -9.25 21.63 -7.97
CA LYS A 191 -10.40 20.82 -7.55
C LYS A 191 -10.22 19.37 -8.00
N GLY A 192 -9.72 19.14 -9.21
CA GLY A 192 -9.40 17.81 -9.72
C GLY A 192 -8.33 17.11 -8.86
N LEU A 193 -7.24 17.81 -8.51
CA LEU A 193 -6.22 17.24 -7.61
C LEU A 193 -6.81 16.86 -6.25
N CYS A 194 -7.64 17.70 -5.65
CA CYS A 194 -8.29 17.42 -4.38
C CYS A 194 -9.25 16.22 -4.46
N SER A 195 -9.93 16.02 -5.59
CA SER A 195 -10.83 14.89 -5.79
C SER A 195 -10.11 13.53 -5.71
N TYR A 196 -8.83 13.49 -6.10
CA TYR A 196 -8.01 12.27 -6.02
C TYR A 196 -7.20 12.15 -4.72
N ALA A 197 -7.30 13.13 -3.79
CA ALA A 197 -6.60 13.07 -2.51
C ALA A 197 -7.06 11.89 -1.64
N ALA A 198 -8.34 11.53 -1.65
CA ALA A 198 -8.85 10.37 -0.92
C ALA A 198 -8.28 9.05 -1.47
N LEU A 199 -8.17 8.92 -2.80
CA LEU A 199 -7.54 7.77 -3.44
C LEU A 199 -6.04 7.71 -3.10
N ALA A 200 -5.34 8.86 -3.14
CA ALA A 200 -3.95 8.96 -2.74
C ALA A 200 -3.75 8.62 -1.24
N PHE A 201 -4.71 9.00 -0.38
CA PHE A 201 -4.65 8.73 1.04
C PHE A 201 -4.64 7.23 1.33
N TRP A 202 -5.41 6.44 0.57
CA TRP A 202 -5.43 4.98 0.68
C TRP A 202 -4.05 4.34 0.52
N LEU A 203 -3.17 4.93 -0.30
CA LEU A 203 -1.83 4.41 -0.57
C LEU A 203 -0.83 4.61 0.59
N PHE A 204 -1.24 5.30 1.66
CA PHE A 204 -0.39 5.59 2.83
C PHE A 204 -1.04 5.24 4.17
N ILE A 205 -2.27 4.69 4.18
CA ILE A 205 -2.95 4.23 5.41
C ILE A 205 -2.20 3.06 6.01
N GLY A 206 -2.06 3.06 7.34
CA GLY A 206 -1.51 1.93 8.10
C GLY A 206 -0.16 2.22 8.75
N VAL A 207 0.40 3.42 8.62
CA VAL A 207 1.66 3.79 9.26
C VAL A 207 1.60 3.66 10.79
N GLU A 208 0.43 3.87 11.38
CA GLU A 208 0.17 3.77 12.82
C GLU A 208 0.19 2.33 13.36
N PHE A 209 0.07 1.33 12.50
CA PHE A 209 0.13 -0.08 12.92
C PHE A 209 1.48 -0.53 13.48
N ILE A 210 2.52 0.33 13.42
CA ILE A 210 3.76 0.08 14.17
C ILE A 210 3.58 0.27 15.69
N ILE A 211 2.58 1.05 16.14
CA ILE A 211 2.38 1.37 17.55
C ILE A 211 2.19 0.13 18.43
N PRO A 212 1.38 -0.88 18.08
CA PRO A 212 1.24 -2.11 18.88
C PRO A 212 2.56 -2.86 19.11
N VAL A 213 3.50 -2.76 18.17
CA VAL A 213 4.82 -3.42 18.23
C VAL A 213 5.95 -2.49 18.70
N ALA A 214 5.64 -1.24 19.04
CA ALA A 214 6.62 -0.24 19.45
C ALA A 214 7.49 -0.70 20.63
N LYS A 215 6.91 -1.43 21.60
CA LYS A 215 7.62 -2.00 22.77
C LYS A 215 8.72 -3.00 22.41
N ASP A 216 8.61 -3.64 21.24
CA ASP A 216 9.56 -4.65 20.79
C ASP A 216 10.74 -4.03 20.01
N LEU A 217 10.68 -2.71 19.71
CA LEU A 217 11.78 -1.95 19.11
C LEU A 217 12.90 -1.69 20.12
N LYS A 218 14.14 -1.58 19.63
CA LYS A 218 15.31 -1.28 20.48
C LYS A 218 15.20 0.06 21.20
N ASN A 219 14.81 1.10 20.46
CA ASN A 219 14.64 2.48 20.96
C ASN A 219 13.26 3.02 20.57
N PRO A 220 12.17 2.63 21.27
CA PRO A 220 10.79 2.94 20.86
C PRO A 220 10.53 4.42 20.57
N ARG A 221 11.04 5.33 21.42
CA ARG A 221 10.85 6.78 21.26
C ARG A 221 11.40 7.33 19.93
N ARG A 222 12.54 6.81 19.48
CA ARG A 222 13.21 7.23 18.26
C ARG A 222 12.75 6.39 17.05
N ASP A 223 12.75 5.08 17.24
CA ASP A 223 12.60 4.13 16.12
C ASP A 223 11.17 4.11 15.58
N VAL A 224 10.15 4.42 16.40
CA VAL A 224 8.75 4.56 15.93
C VAL A 224 8.66 5.70 14.91
N LEU A 225 9.04 6.92 15.28
CA LEU A 225 8.95 8.08 14.39
C LEU A 225 9.81 7.89 13.12
N LEU A 226 11.04 7.40 13.28
CA LEU A 226 11.93 7.17 12.13
C LEU A 226 11.39 6.09 11.20
N SER A 227 10.81 5.01 11.74
CA SER A 227 10.21 3.95 10.91
C SER A 227 9.03 4.47 10.10
N MET A 228 8.14 5.26 10.70
CA MET A 228 7.03 5.90 10.02
C MET A 228 7.53 6.86 8.93
N THR A 229 8.47 7.75 9.27
CA THR A 229 9.01 8.75 8.35
C THR A 229 9.70 8.09 7.15
N ILE A 230 10.63 7.17 7.42
CA ILE A 230 11.37 6.48 6.35
C ILE A 230 10.41 5.64 5.51
N GLY A 231 9.44 4.96 6.12
CA GLY A 231 8.44 4.15 5.42
C GLY A 231 7.59 4.99 4.46
N LEU A 232 7.05 6.11 4.92
CA LEU A 232 6.24 7.02 4.08
C LEU A 232 7.04 7.60 2.91
N VAL A 233 8.26 8.09 3.18
CA VAL A 233 9.14 8.64 2.13
C VAL A 233 9.52 7.58 1.11
N LEU A 234 9.90 6.38 1.58
CA LEU A 234 10.23 5.26 0.71
C LEU A 234 9.04 4.90 -0.19
N LEU A 235 7.84 4.77 0.39
CA LEU A 235 6.64 4.45 -0.37
C LEU A 235 6.29 5.52 -1.39
N PHE A 236 6.42 6.79 -1.05
CA PHE A 236 6.19 7.89 -2.00
C PHE A 236 7.08 7.74 -3.24
N PHE A 237 8.38 7.50 -3.06
CA PHE A 237 9.28 7.32 -4.19
C PHE A 237 8.99 6.05 -4.98
N VAL A 238 8.76 4.93 -4.30
CA VAL A 238 8.44 3.65 -4.95
C VAL A 238 7.17 3.75 -5.79
N GLN A 239 6.10 4.30 -5.23
CA GLN A 239 4.83 4.48 -5.92
C GLN A 239 4.93 5.50 -7.07
N SER A 240 5.69 6.58 -6.88
CA SER A 240 5.92 7.56 -7.94
C SER A 240 6.68 6.96 -9.12
N ILE A 241 7.76 6.22 -8.86
CA ILE A 241 8.55 5.54 -9.89
C ILE A 241 7.68 4.52 -10.63
N LEU A 242 6.95 3.69 -9.89
CA LEU A 242 6.06 2.68 -10.48
C LEU A 242 4.96 3.34 -11.32
N GLY A 243 4.30 4.38 -10.80
CA GLY A 243 3.25 5.10 -11.49
C GLY A 243 3.73 5.78 -12.78
N ILE A 244 4.91 6.41 -12.77
CA ILE A 244 5.52 6.96 -13.97
C ILE A 244 5.81 5.84 -14.99
N GLY A 245 6.33 4.71 -14.53
CA GLY A 245 6.56 3.54 -15.37
C GLY A 245 5.26 3.04 -16.02
N MET A 246 4.16 2.96 -15.26
CA MET A 246 2.84 2.57 -15.77
C MET A 246 2.39 3.47 -16.93
N THR A 247 2.52 4.79 -16.81
CA THR A 247 2.13 5.74 -17.85
C THR A 247 3.00 5.68 -19.11
N ASN A 248 4.16 5.05 -19.07
CA ASN A 248 5.01 4.84 -20.23
C ASN A 248 4.64 3.60 -21.05
N TYR A 249 3.86 2.67 -20.50
CA TYR A 249 3.54 1.39 -21.15
C TYR A 249 2.05 1.08 -21.25
N VAL A 250 1.21 1.86 -20.62
CA VAL A 250 -0.25 1.70 -20.65
C VAL A 250 -0.90 3.05 -20.88
N SER A 251 -1.90 3.09 -21.76
CA SER A 251 -2.67 4.32 -21.98
C SER A 251 -3.44 4.72 -20.73
N LEU A 252 -3.67 6.02 -20.55
CA LEU A 252 -4.33 6.55 -19.35
C LEU A 252 -5.75 5.98 -19.19
N ASP A 253 -6.47 5.82 -20.28
CA ASP A 253 -7.82 5.27 -20.27
C ASP A 253 -7.87 3.82 -19.73
N ILE A 254 -6.93 2.98 -20.20
CA ILE A 254 -6.79 1.60 -19.70
C ILE A 254 -6.37 1.58 -18.25
N LEU A 255 -5.45 2.46 -17.80
CA LEU A 255 -5.06 2.54 -16.40
C LEU A 255 -6.22 2.94 -15.48
N ALA A 256 -7.06 3.89 -15.94
CA ALA A 256 -8.21 4.37 -15.19
C ALA A 256 -9.33 3.33 -15.09
N ASN A 257 -9.56 2.57 -16.18
CA ASN A 257 -10.71 1.69 -16.37
C ASN A 257 -10.28 0.28 -16.80
N ASP A 258 -9.24 -0.27 -16.16
CA ASP A 258 -8.74 -1.60 -16.55
C ASP A 258 -9.85 -2.67 -16.48
N PRO A 259 -10.18 -3.34 -17.60
CA PRO A 259 -11.28 -4.32 -17.63
C PRO A 259 -11.09 -5.50 -16.69
N ALA A 260 -9.84 -5.83 -16.38
CA ALA A 260 -9.48 -6.89 -15.44
C ALA A 260 -9.47 -6.42 -13.99
N GLY A 261 -9.55 -5.09 -13.73
CA GLY A 261 -9.43 -4.50 -12.41
C GLY A 261 -8.02 -4.61 -11.81
N THR A 262 -7.02 -4.88 -12.63
CA THR A 262 -5.62 -5.10 -12.21
C THR A 262 -4.63 -4.35 -13.10
N PRO A 263 -4.66 -3.00 -13.13
CA PRO A 263 -3.85 -2.17 -14.03
C PRO A 263 -2.34 -2.40 -13.88
N HIS A 264 -1.87 -2.80 -12.70
CA HIS A 264 -0.48 -3.18 -12.45
C HIS A 264 -0.07 -4.44 -13.23
N MET A 265 -0.97 -5.42 -13.39
CA MET A 265 -0.70 -6.62 -14.20
C MET A 265 -0.69 -6.30 -15.69
N THR A 266 -1.61 -5.45 -16.15
CA THR A 266 -1.64 -4.95 -17.52
C THR A 266 -0.35 -4.23 -17.85
N TYR A 267 0.12 -3.37 -16.95
CA TYR A 267 1.42 -2.72 -17.07
C TYR A 267 2.58 -3.72 -17.15
N ALA A 268 2.66 -4.66 -16.22
CA ALA A 268 3.73 -5.64 -16.19
C ALA A 268 3.75 -6.54 -17.44
N THR A 269 2.56 -6.86 -17.98
CA THR A 269 2.40 -7.60 -19.23
C THR A 269 2.93 -6.79 -20.42
N ASN A 270 2.61 -5.51 -20.52
CA ASN A 270 3.11 -4.63 -21.56
C ASN A 270 4.62 -4.41 -21.45
N LEU A 271 5.15 -4.38 -20.23
CA LEU A 271 6.56 -4.13 -19.95
C LEU A 271 7.46 -5.34 -20.31
N LEU A 272 7.10 -6.55 -19.87
CA LEU A 272 7.95 -7.75 -19.92
C LEU A 272 7.21 -8.98 -20.49
N GLY A 273 6.04 -8.81 -21.08
CA GLY A 273 5.23 -9.91 -21.59
C GLY A 273 4.70 -10.81 -20.48
N ASN A 274 4.56 -12.10 -20.77
CA ASN A 274 4.03 -13.08 -19.82
C ASN A 274 4.90 -13.23 -18.55
N ALA A 275 6.22 -13.03 -18.65
CA ALA A 275 7.11 -13.05 -17.50
C ALA A 275 6.80 -11.91 -16.51
N GLY A 276 6.54 -10.71 -17.03
CA GLY A 276 6.11 -9.58 -16.21
C GLY A 276 4.76 -9.82 -15.53
N ARG A 277 3.83 -10.42 -16.26
CA ARG A 277 2.51 -10.77 -15.71
C ARG A 277 2.61 -11.73 -14.53
N ILE A 278 3.42 -12.79 -14.65
CA ILE A 278 3.64 -13.76 -13.57
C ILE A 278 4.41 -13.13 -12.40
N TRP A 279 5.35 -12.22 -12.69
CA TRP A 279 6.15 -11.57 -11.66
C TRP A 279 5.32 -10.64 -10.77
N MET A 280 4.40 -9.87 -11.37
CA MET A 280 3.66 -8.82 -10.66
C MET A 280 2.35 -9.32 -10.04
N GLY A 281 1.85 -10.46 -10.48
CA GLY A 281 0.68 -11.15 -9.90
C GLY A 281 1.08 -12.19 -8.89
#